data_ac3a70f37e0863463e0477bfa3009d3f
#
_entry.id   ac3a70f37e0863463e0477bfa3009d3f
#
_cell.length_a   1.000
_cell.length_b   1.000
_cell.length_c   1.000
_cell.angle_alpha   90.00
_cell.angle_beta   90.00
_cell.angle_gamma   90.00
#
_symmetry.space_group_name_H-M   'P 1'
#
loop_
_entity.id
_entity.type
_entity.pdbx_description
1 polymer ?
#
loop_
_entity_poly.entity_id
_entity_poly.type
_entity_poly.pdbx_seq_one_letter_code
_entity_poly.pdbx_strand_id
1 'polypeptide(L)'
;MSFSKAVVKLRIPIIIVTLLLVVLSVFGMVNTRINYDMLDYLPEDMDTVIGQNELLEDFGKGAFSFIVVEDMPNKDVANLVEKLEAVDHVETVLWYSSLVDVSVPMELLPEKLYNEFNTGDATLVAVFFDTSTSADDTMDAIREIRSIAGKQCFVSGMSALVTDLKDLCEQEEPIYVGIAVLLACAAMMLFLDGWLVPLVFLASIGMMIVINLGSNYFFGEISYITKALSAVLQLAVTMDYSIFLWHSYNEQRLKYDDNKDAMAAAISETLTSVIGSSVTTVAGFAALCFMTFTLGRDLGLVMAKGVILGVIGCVTVLPALILIFDKPLQKTKHRSIIPDMKGFAAKIVKVFPAFLIIFALLIPPAYYGYSKTNDEVYYDMGQCLPQDIEYVIANSK
;
A
#
# COMPACT_ATOMS: atom_id res chain seq x y z
N MET A 1 -27.48 12.78 28.42
CA MET A 1 -27.23 13.65 27.25
C MET A 1 -27.04 12.75 26.06
N SER A 2 -27.75 12.95 24.94
CA SER A 2 -27.59 12.12 23.75
C SER A 2 -26.13 12.25 23.23
N PHE A 3 -25.54 11.16 22.68
CA PHE A 3 -24.20 11.14 22.11
C PHE A 3 -24.00 12.29 21.12
N SER A 4 -24.94 12.52 20.21
CA SER A 4 -24.89 13.58 19.22
C SER A 4 -24.80 14.99 19.85
N LYS A 5 -25.54 15.26 20.91
CA LYS A 5 -25.45 16.54 21.64
C LYS A 5 -24.11 16.69 22.38
N ALA A 6 -23.52 15.59 22.85
CA ALA A 6 -22.20 15.61 23.47
C ALA A 6 -21.13 15.98 22.46
N VAL A 7 -21.12 15.37 21.27
CA VAL A 7 -20.20 15.68 20.18
C VAL A 7 -20.25 17.14 19.79
N VAL A 8 -21.44 17.69 19.56
CA VAL A 8 -21.64 19.09 19.21
C VAL A 8 -21.13 20.06 20.30
N LYS A 9 -21.38 19.73 21.58
CA LYS A 9 -20.91 20.54 22.73
C LYS A 9 -19.40 20.49 22.87
N LEU A 10 -18.79 19.32 22.67
CA LEU A 10 -17.35 19.09 22.85
C LEU A 10 -16.54 19.27 21.57
N ARG A 11 -17.05 19.94 20.52
CA ARG A 11 -16.40 20.07 19.22
C ARG A 11 -14.97 20.61 19.27
N ILE A 12 -14.69 21.61 20.14
CA ILE A 12 -13.33 22.16 20.28
C ILE A 12 -12.39 21.16 20.97
N PRO A 13 -12.71 20.61 22.16
CA PRO A 13 -11.95 19.52 22.75
C PRO A 13 -11.67 18.34 21.81
N ILE A 14 -12.67 17.91 21.02
CA ILE A 14 -12.49 16.82 20.04
C ILE A 14 -11.39 17.15 19.06
N ILE A 15 -11.40 18.34 18.46
CA ILE A 15 -10.36 18.73 17.50
C ILE A 15 -8.98 18.81 18.16
N ILE A 16 -8.89 19.39 19.38
CA ILE A 16 -7.61 19.46 20.10
C ILE A 16 -7.04 18.05 20.37
N VAL A 17 -7.87 17.15 20.87
CA VAL A 17 -7.45 15.75 21.14
C VAL A 17 -7.05 15.04 19.84
N THR A 18 -7.82 15.24 18.77
CA THR A 18 -7.50 14.64 17.46
C THR A 18 -6.15 15.17 16.93
N LEU A 19 -5.89 16.47 17.03
CA LEU A 19 -4.61 17.04 16.60
C LEU A 19 -3.44 16.51 17.43
N LEU A 20 -3.61 16.36 18.74
CA LEU A 20 -2.61 15.72 19.61
C LEU A 20 -2.35 14.26 19.18
N LEU A 21 -3.41 13.50 18.90
CA LEU A 21 -3.27 12.13 18.40
C LEU A 21 -2.58 12.08 17.04
N VAL A 22 -2.88 13.01 16.13
CA VAL A 22 -2.19 13.13 14.84
C VAL A 22 -0.69 13.35 15.03
N VAL A 23 -0.28 14.28 15.91
CA VAL A 23 1.14 14.54 16.17
C VAL A 23 1.84 13.28 16.72
N LEU A 24 1.23 12.58 17.67
CA LEU A 24 1.78 11.32 18.19
C LEU A 24 1.83 10.23 17.10
N SER A 25 0.82 10.20 16.24
CA SER A 25 0.72 9.21 15.15
C SER A 25 1.74 9.44 14.04
N VAL A 26 2.14 10.68 13.77
CA VAL A 26 3.25 10.98 12.84
C VAL A 26 4.54 10.34 13.34
N PHE A 27 4.83 10.43 14.64
CA PHE A 27 5.98 9.74 15.22
C PHE A 27 5.88 8.21 15.04
N GLY A 28 4.72 7.62 15.32
CA GLY A 28 4.48 6.19 15.11
C GLY A 28 4.64 5.78 13.65
N MET A 29 4.11 6.58 12.70
CA MET A 29 4.19 6.30 11.26
C MET A 29 5.64 6.26 10.75
N VAL A 30 6.50 7.17 11.23
CA VAL A 30 7.92 7.21 10.83
C VAL A 30 8.71 6.03 11.41
N ASN A 31 8.32 5.54 12.59
CA ASN A 31 9.02 4.46 13.28
C ASN A 31 8.41 3.06 13.04
N THR A 32 7.35 2.94 12.26
CA THR A 32 6.78 1.65 11.86
C THR A 32 7.63 1.05 10.75
N ARG A 33 8.18 -0.15 10.96
CA ARG A 33 8.93 -0.88 9.93
C ARG A 33 7.98 -1.35 8.84
N ILE A 34 8.41 -1.18 7.59
CA ILE A 34 7.69 -1.69 6.42
C ILE A 34 8.43 -2.92 5.90
N ASN A 35 7.72 -4.05 5.86
CA ASN A 35 8.26 -5.30 5.38
C ASN A 35 7.94 -5.47 3.88
N TYR A 36 8.99 -5.68 3.08
CA TYR A 36 8.91 -5.88 1.64
C TYR A 36 9.09 -7.35 1.24
N ASP A 37 9.43 -8.24 2.19
CA ASP A 37 9.60 -9.66 1.94
C ASP A 37 8.25 -10.40 1.96
N MET A 38 7.89 -11.00 0.84
CA MET A 38 6.68 -11.81 0.76
C MET A 38 6.84 -13.18 1.43
N LEU A 39 8.08 -13.66 1.61
CA LEU A 39 8.35 -14.94 2.27
C LEU A 39 8.00 -14.90 3.77
N ASP A 40 8.20 -13.76 4.42
CA ASP A 40 7.88 -13.56 5.84
C ASP A 40 6.37 -13.72 6.14
N TYR A 41 5.53 -13.64 5.12
CA TYR A 41 4.07 -13.81 5.24
C TYR A 41 3.60 -15.23 4.97
N LEU A 42 4.49 -16.13 4.56
CA LEU A 42 4.18 -17.55 4.38
C LEU A 42 4.10 -18.26 5.73
N PRO A 43 3.31 -19.36 5.83
CA PRO A 43 3.29 -20.20 7.02
C PRO A 43 4.68 -20.75 7.37
N GLU A 44 5.02 -20.74 8.65
CA GLU A 44 6.33 -21.17 9.16
C GLU A 44 6.63 -22.67 8.88
N ASP A 45 5.60 -23.47 8.69
CA ASP A 45 5.69 -24.91 8.39
C ASP A 45 5.93 -25.23 6.90
N MET A 46 6.04 -24.23 6.05
CA MET A 46 6.36 -24.45 4.64
C MET A 46 7.85 -24.76 4.45
N ASP A 47 8.15 -25.76 3.62
CA ASP A 47 9.52 -26.19 3.31
C ASP A 47 10.43 -25.02 2.86
N THR A 48 9.87 -24.07 2.10
CA THR A 48 10.60 -22.88 1.65
C THR A 48 11.04 -21.99 2.82
N VAL A 49 10.16 -21.78 3.82
CA VAL A 49 10.44 -20.95 5.00
C VAL A 49 11.45 -21.67 5.91
N ILE A 50 11.26 -22.98 6.12
CA ILE A 50 12.20 -23.81 6.88
C ILE A 50 13.58 -23.75 6.23
N GLY A 51 13.66 -23.98 4.91
CA GLY A 51 14.93 -23.94 4.18
C GLY A 51 15.61 -22.57 4.22
N GLN A 52 14.85 -21.48 4.15
CA GLN A 52 15.38 -20.11 4.27
C GLN A 52 15.97 -19.85 5.67
N ASN A 53 15.29 -20.32 6.72
CA ASN A 53 15.76 -20.17 8.09
C ASN A 53 17.03 -20.99 8.33
N GLU A 54 17.09 -22.23 7.84
CA GLU A 54 18.29 -23.07 7.92
C GLU A 54 19.48 -22.44 7.16
N LEU A 55 19.22 -21.84 5.98
CA LEU A 55 20.27 -21.14 5.23
C LEU A 55 20.84 -19.95 6.02
N LEU A 56 19.99 -19.20 6.71
CA LEU A 56 20.41 -18.06 7.52
C LEU A 56 21.11 -18.52 8.82
N GLU A 57 20.50 -19.41 9.59
CA GLU A 57 20.96 -19.76 10.94
C GLU A 57 22.16 -20.72 10.93
N ASP A 58 22.12 -21.76 10.07
CA ASP A 58 23.14 -22.81 10.05
C ASP A 58 24.29 -22.53 9.09
N PHE A 59 24.00 -21.85 7.96
CA PHE A 59 24.98 -21.55 6.92
C PHE A 59 25.42 -20.09 6.88
N GLY A 60 24.81 -19.17 7.65
CA GLY A 60 25.10 -17.75 7.62
C GLY A 60 24.77 -17.09 6.25
N LYS A 61 23.87 -17.68 5.46
CA LYS A 61 23.51 -17.25 4.11
C LYS A 61 22.06 -16.81 4.08
N GLY A 62 21.78 -15.61 4.58
CA GLY A 62 20.40 -15.12 4.71
C GLY A 62 19.76 -14.69 3.40
N ALA A 63 20.54 -14.05 2.54
CA ALA A 63 20.06 -13.49 1.28
C ALA A 63 21.10 -13.71 0.17
N PHE A 64 20.66 -13.62 -1.08
CA PHE A 64 21.58 -13.70 -2.22
C PHE A 64 21.15 -12.83 -3.39
N SER A 65 22.13 -12.43 -4.19
CA SER A 65 21.94 -11.76 -5.48
C SER A 65 22.92 -12.31 -6.50
N PHE A 66 22.55 -12.17 -7.77
CA PHE A 66 23.41 -12.47 -8.91
C PHE A 66 23.82 -11.18 -9.61
N ILE A 67 25.08 -11.11 -10.02
CA ILE A 67 25.58 -10.01 -10.84
C ILE A 67 26.02 -10.60 -12.18
N VAL A 68 25.35 -10.21 -13.25
CA VAL A 68 25.76 -10.51 -14.62
C VAL A 68 26.72 -9.42 -15.03
N VAL A 69 27.95 -9.79 -15.41
CA VAL A 69 28.99 -8.88 -15.86
C VAL A 69 29.23 -9.12 -17.35
N GLU A 70 29.03 -8.11 -18.20
CA GLU A 70 29.18 -8.19 -19.66
C GLU A 70 30.43 -7.44 -20.14
N ASP A 71 31.10 -7.98 -21.16
CA ASP A 71 32.24 -7.37 -21.85
C ASP A 71 33.36 -6.86 -20.91
N MET A 72 33.60 -7.52 -19.78
CA MET A 72 34.64 -7.13 -18.81
C MET A 72 35.78 -8.15 -18.80
N PRO A 73 37.05 -7.72 -18.91
CA PRO A 73 38.20 -8.62 -18.77
C PRO A 73 38.21 -9.34 -17.42
N ASN A 74 38.59 -10.62 -17.37
CA ASN A 74 38.62 -11.43 -16.15
C ASN A 74 39.40 -10.80 -14.99
N LYS A 75 40.47 -10.06 -15.30
CA LYS A 75 41.24 -9.31 -14.30
C LYS A 75 40.43 -8.21 -13.62
N ASP A 76 39.59 -7.52 -14.39
CA ASP A 76 38.75 -6.44 -13.88
C ASP A 76 37.56 -6.99 -13.13
N VAL A 77 37.03 -8.15 -13.55
CA VAL A 77 36.02 -8.90 -12.77
C VAL A 77 36.60 -9.37 -11.43
N ALA A 78 37.86 -9.87 -11.41
CA ALA A 78 38.53 -10.24 -10.15
C ALA A 78 38.65 -9.03 -9.20
N ASN A 79 39.03 -7.87 -9.71
CA ASN A 79 39.09 -6.63 -8.92
C ASN A 79 37.69 -6.18 -8.44
N LEU A 80 36.66 -6.45 -9.24
CA LEU A 80 35.27 -6.18 -8.84
C LEU A 80 34.88 -7.12 -7.69
N VAL A 81 35.15 -8.42 -7.79
CA VAL A 81 34.88 -9.41 -6.73
C VAL A 81 35.52 -8.99 -5.41
N GLU A 82 36.82 -8.59 -5.42
CA GLU A 82 37.49 -8.10 -4.22
C GLU A 82 36.81 -6.87 -3.59
N LYS A 83 36.27 -5.97 -4.41
CA LYS A 83 35.52 -4.81 -3.91
C LYS A 83 34.15 -5.21 -3.37
N LEU A 84 33.48 -6.20 -3.98
CA LEU A 84 32.21 -6.71 -3.52
C LEU A 84 32.35 -7.43 -2.18
N GLU A 85 33.43 -8.18 -1.97
CA GLU A 85 33.75 -8.83 -0.68
C GLU A 85 34.04 -7.83 0.44
N ALA A 86 34.40 -6.59 0.10
CA ALA A 86 34.66 -5.53 1.08
C ALA A 86 33.41 -4.73 1.48
N VAL A 87 32.25 -4.99 0.86
CA VAL A 87 30.97 -4.34 1.20
C VAL A 87 30.45 -4.93 2.51
N ASP A 88 30.01 -4.07 3.40
CA ASP A 88 29.41 -4.48 4.68
C ASP A 88 28.21 -5.41 4.44
N HIS A 89 28.05 -6.44 5.28
CA HIS A 89 27.01 -7.46 5.18
C HIS A 89 27.09 -8.40 3.97
N VAL A 90 28.13 -8.31 3.15
CA VAL A 90 28.47 -9.34 2.16
C VAL A 90 29.30 -10.44 2.86
N GLU A 91 28.70 -11.62 2.98
CA GLU A 91 29.34 -12.78 3.63
C GLU A 91 30.26 -13.54 2.67
N THR A 92 29.83 -13.74 1.43
CA THR A 92 30.59 -14.52 0.45
C THR A 92 30.26 -14.07 -0.96
N VAL A 93 31.31 -13.93 -1.78
CA VAL A 93 31.16 -13.75 -3.23
C VAL A 93 31.66 -15.00 -3.94
N LEU A 94 30.82 -15.64 -4.73
CA LEU A 94 31.19 -16.81 -5.52
C LEU A 94 31.33 -16.44 -6.99
N TRP A 95 32.52 -16.64 -7.50
CA TRP A 95 32.87 -16.59 -8.90
C TRP A 95 33.82 -17.74 -9.21
N TYR A 96 34.20 -17.97 -10.46
CA TYR A 96 35.07 -19.09 -10.76
C TYR A 96 36.44 -19.03 -9.98
N SER A 97 36.90 -17.82 -9.64
CA SER A 97 38.12 -17.62 -8.83
C SER A 97 38.03 -18.19 -7.42
N SER A 98 36.81 -18.40 -6.91
CA SER A 98 36.63 -19.09 -5.61
C SER A 98 36.88 -20.57 -5.69
N LEU A 99 36.91 -21.15 -6.90
CA LEU A 99 37.11 -22.58 -7.15
C LEU A 99 38.50 -22.87 -7.74
N VAL A 100 39.05 -21.96 -8.55
CA VAL A 100 40.29 -22.11 -9.29
C VAL A 100 41.07 -20.80 -9.25
N ASP A 101 42.42 -20.87 -9.18
CA ASP A 101 43.27 -19.69 -9.20
C ASP A 101 43.04 -18.85 -10.45
N VAL A 102 42.91 -17.52 -10.32
CA VAL A 102 42.65 -16.55 -11.40
C VAL A 102 43.74 -16.60 -12.49
N SER A 103 44.94 -17.09 -12.19
CA SER A 103 46.00 -17.27 -13.15
C SER A 103 45.73 -18.38 -14.19
N VAL A 104 44.76 -19.26 -13.90
CA VAL A 104 44.31 -20.28 -14.86
C VAL A 104 43.34 -19.65 -15.83
N PRO A 105 43.64 -19.60 -17.16
CA PRO A 105 42.72 -19.10 -18.15
C PRO A 105 41.41 -19.87 -18.11
N MET A 106 40.28 -19.13 -18.18
CA MET A 106 38.92 -19.74 -18.13
C MET A 106 38.71 -20.81 -19.19
N GLU A 107 39.32 -20.65 -20.34
CA GLU A 107 39.22 -21.58 -21.48
C GLU A 107 39.82 -22.96 -21.17
N LEU A 108 40.61 -23.07 -20.12
CA LEU A 108 41.21 -24.36 -19.67
C LEU A 108 40.33 -25.07 -18.64
N LEU A 109 39.23 -24.46 -18.18
CA LEU A 109 38.29 -25.07 -17.26
C LEU A 109 37.50 -26.18 -17.97
N PRO A 110 37.07 -27.23 -17.21
CA PRO A 110 36.11 -28.19 -17.77
C PRO A 110 34.87 -27.48 -18.31
N GLU A 111 34.42 -27.89 -19.50
CA GLU A 111 33.31 -27.24 -20.24
C GLU A 111 32.05 -27.06 -19.37
N LYS A 112 31.77 -28.01 -18.47
CA LYS A 112 30.66 -27.90 -17.52
C LYS A 112 30.86 -26.73 -16.55
N LEU A 113 32.04 -26.58 -15.97
CA LEU A 113 32.32 -25.53 -15.01
C LEU A 113 32.36 -24.17 -15.69
N TYR A 114 32.91 -24.09 -16.92
CA TYR A 114 32.90 -22.87 -17.70
C TYR A 114 31.48 -22.39 -17.98
N ASN A 115 30.61 -23.27 -18.44
CA ASN A 115 29.21 -22.94 -18.79
C ASN A 115 28.31 -22.60 -17.60
N GLU A 116 28.70 -22.97 -16.38
CA GLU A 116 27.97 -22.58 -15.13
C GLU A 116 28.15 -21.09 -14.84
N PHE A 117 29.33 -20.54 -15.14
CA PHE A 117 29.66 -19.14 -14.85
C PHE A 117 29.62 -18.22 -16.08
N ASN A 118 29.65 -18.74 -17.31
CA ASN A 118 29.80 -17.92 -18.48
C ASN A 118 28.81 -18.28 -19.60
N THR A 119 28.34 -17.25 -20.29
CA THR A 119 27.51 -17.38 -21.49
C THR A 119 27.85 -16.25 -22.46
N GLY A 120 28.46 -16.59 -23.62
CA GLY A 120 28.97 -15.58 -24.56
C GLY A 120 30.07 -14.73 -23.90
N ASP A 121 29.90 -13.42 -23.93
CA ASP A 121 30.82 -12.45 -23.33
C ASP A 121 30.42 -12.03 -21.91
N ALA A 122 29.44 -12.74 -21.30
CA ALA A 122 28.95 -12.46 -19.96
C ALA A 122 29.45 -13.50 -18.96
N THR A 123 29.76 -13.04 -17.74
CA THR A 123 30.09 -13.91 -16.58
C THR A 123 29.15 -13.64 -15.41
N LEU A 124 28.88 -14.67 -14.61
CA LEU A 124 27.97 -14.63 -13.45
C LEU A 124 28.75 -14.63 -12.15
N VAL A 125 28.47 -13.67 -11.29
CA VAL A 125 28.97 -13.58 -9.92
C VAL A 125 27.79 -13.73 -8.96
N ALA A 126 27.88 -14.63 -7.99
CA ALA A 126 26.86 -14.77 -6.95
C ALA A 126 27.35 -14.12 -5.65
N VAL A 127 26.51 -13.30 -5.04
CA VAL A 127 26.79 -12.61 -3.78
C VAL A 127 25.80 -13.10 -2.73
N PHE A 128 26.32 -13.51 -1.57
CA PHE A 128 25.54 -13.93 -0.41
C PHE A 128 25.73 -12.94 0.73
N PHE A 129 24.64 -12.66 1.43
CA PHE A 129 24.59 -11.72 2.54
C PHE A 129 24.39 -12.46 3.87
N ASP A 130 24.87 -11.88 4.96
CA ASP A 130 24.74 -12.39 6.32
C ASP A 130 23.39 -12.05 6.99
N THR A 131 22.55 -11.28 6.32
CA THR A 131 21.24 -10.83 6.80
C THR A 131 20.11 -11.31 5.87
N SER A 132 18.87 -11.18 6.31
CA SER A 132 17.70 -11.62 5.53
C SER A 132 17.46 -10.75 4.28
N THR A 133 16.69 -11.28 3.34
CA THR A 133 16.37 -10.62 2.05
C THR A 133 15.77 -9.23 2.21
N SER A 134 14.94 -9.02 3.24
CA SER A 134 14.25 -7.76 3.51
C SER A 134 14.92 -6.90 4.59
N ALA A 135 16.10 -7.28 5.07
CA ALA A 135 16.84 -6.47 6.03
C ALA A 135 17.32 -5.16 5.38
N ASP A 136 17.26 -4.07 6.14
CA ASP A 136 17.76 -2.78 5.65
C ASP A 136 19.24 -2.85 5.30
N ASP A 137 20.03 -3.60 6.09
CA ASP A 137 21.44 -3.84 5.86
C ASP A 137 21.72 -4.54 4.51
N THR A 138 20.94 -5.57 4.15
CA THR A 138 21.01 -6.23 2.82
C THR A 138 20.69 -5.25 1.70
N MET A 139 19.66 -4.42 1.86
CA MET A 139 19.26 -3.46 0.83
C MET A 139 20.30 -2.36 0.65
N ASP A 140 20.93 -1.90 1.74
CA ASP A 140 22.00 -0.91 1.69
C ASP A 140 23.26 -1.50 1.04
N ALA A 141 23.62 -2.76 1.36
CA ALA A 141 24.67 -3.47 0.67
C ALA A 141 24.42 -3.60 -0.84
N ILE A 142 23.19 -3.88 -1.26
CA ILE A 142 22.82 -3.93 -2.69
C ILE A 142 22.97 -2.56 -3.36
N ARG A 143 22.58 -1.47 -2.70
CA ARG A 143 22.77 -0.10 -3.23
C ARG A 143 24.25 0.24 -3.35
N GLU A 144 25.08 -0.17 -2.37
CA GLU A 144 26.53 0.00 -2.44
C GLU A 144 27.13 -0.82 -3.57
N ILE A 145 26.74 -2.11 -3.71
CA ILE A 145 27.16 -2.97 -4.82
C ILE A 145 26.84 -2.31 -6.17
N ARG A 146 25.64 -1.76 -6.35
CA ARG A 146 25.24 -1.03 -7.56
C ARG A 146 26.10 0.22 -7.82
N SER A 147 26.54 0.90 -6.77
CA SER A 147 27.44 2.05 -6.89
C SER A 147 28.85 1.67 -7.34
N ILE A 148 29.32 0.48 -6.95
CA ILE A 148 30.62 -0.09 -7.29
C ILE A 148 30.55 -0.73 -8.69
N ALA A 149 29.44 -1.42 -8.99
CA ALA A 149 29.18 -2.07 -10.26
C ALA A 149 29.02 -1.02 -11.36
N GLY A 150 29.83 -1.09 -12.40
CA GLY A 150 29.75 -0.20 -13.55
C GLY A 150 28.55 -0.52 -14.44
N LYS A 151 28.44 0.20 -15.57
CA LYS A 151 27.34 0.02 -16.56
C LYS A 151 27.31 -1.37 -17.22
N GLN A 152 28.36 -2.14 -17.10
CA GLN A 152 28.50 -3.50 -17.63
C GLN A 152 28.02 -4.58 -16.63
N CYS A 153 27.51 -4.18 -15.46
CA CYS A 153 27.09 -5.08 -14.40
C CYS A 153 25.59 -4.92 -14.12
N PHE A 154 24.87 -6.03 -14.13
CA PHE A 154 23.45 -6.09 -13.85
C PHE A 154 23.19 -6.90 -12.58
N VAL A 155 22.77 -6.22 -11.53
CA VAL A 155 22.45 -6.86 -10.25
C VAL A 155 21.04 -7.37 -10.27
N SER A 156 20.84 -8.67 -10.05
CA SER A 156 19.56 -9.37 -10.08
C SER A 156 19.47 -10.36 -8.92
N GLY A 157 18.35 -11.03 -8.78
CA GLY A 157 18.07 -12.00 -7.71
C GLY A 157 17.05 -11.48 -6.71
N MET A 158 16.66 -12.32 -5.75
CA MET A 158 15.55 -12.02 -4.85
C MET A 158 15.80 -10.76 -4.01
N SER A 159 17.01 -10.59 -3.47
CA SER A 159 17.34 -9.44 -2.64
C SER A 159 17.38 -8.13 -3.44
N ALA A 160 17.90 -8.18 -4.67
CA ALA A 160 17.87 -7.04 -5.58
C ALA A 160 16.42 -6.67 -5.97
N LEU A 161 15.56 -7.67 -6.23
CA LEU A 161 14.15 -7.49 -6.53
C LEU A 161 13.42 -6.77 -5.38
N VAL A 162 13.63 -7.22 -4.15
CA VAL A 162 13.01 -6.62 -2.96
C VAL A 162 13.49 -5.18 -2.74
N THR A 163 14.78 -4.91 -2.99
CA THR A 163 15.34 -3.56 -2.94
C THR A 163 14.68 -2.65 -3.99
N ASP A 164 14.55 -3.11 -5.23
CA ASP A 164 13.92 -2.36 -6.31
C ASP A 164 12.44 -2.09 -6.00
N LEU A 165 11.75 -3.09 -5.46
CA LEU A 165 10.35 -2.95 -5.06
C LEU A 165 10.17 -1.90 -3.96
N LYS A 166 11.07 -1.88 -2.96
CA LYS A 166 11.08 -0.85 -1.92
C LYS A 166 11.28 0.54 -2.51
N ASP A 167 12.34 0.71 -3.30
CA ASP A 167 12.69 2.00 -3.87
C ASP A 167 11.58 2.54 -4.79
N LEU A 168 10.95 1.66 -5.57
CA LEU A 168 9.80 1.99 -6.42
C LEU A 168 8.57 2.39 -5.59
N CYS A 169 8.21 1.59 -4.58
CA CYS A 169 7.07 1.90 -3.72
C CYS A 169 7.25 3.22 -2.98
N GLU A 170 8.44 3.48 -2.42
CA GLU A 170 8.72 4.73 -1.71
C GLU A 170 8.65 5.96 -2.64
N GLN A 171 9.00 5.81 -3.91
CA GLN A 171 8.96 6.87 -4.91
C GLN A 171 7.55 7.13 -5.44
N GLU A 172 6.80 6.08 -5.74
CA GLU A 172 5.52 6.16 -6.45
C GLU A 172 4.32 6.32 -5.51
N GLU A 173 4.33 5.68 -4.32
CA GLU A 173 3.21 5.72 -3.38
C GLU A 173 2.72 7.15 -3.08
N PRO A 174 3.58 8.15 -2.73
CA PRO A 174 3.13 9.50 -2.44
C PRO A 174 2.47 10.18 -3.65
N ILE A 175 2.95 9.89 -4.86
CA ILE A 175 2.45 10.47 -6.10
C ILE A 175 1.03 9.97 -6.37
N TYR A 176 0.83 8.64 -6.32
CA TYR A 176 -0.48 8.03 -6.57
C TYR A 176 -1.51 8.36 -5.48
N VAL A 177 -1.09 8.40 -4.21
CA VAL A 177 -1.96 8.89 -3.13
C VAL A 177 -2.36 10.35 -3.36
N GLY A 178 -1.42 11.20 -3.79
CA GLY A 178 -1.71 12.59 -4.15
C GLY A 178 -2.72 12.71 -5.31
N ILE A 179 -2.54 11.91 -6.35
CA ILE A 179 -3.49 11.85 -7.49
C ILE A 179 -4.87 11.38 -7.02
N ALA A 180 -4.95 10.34 -6.19
CA ALA A 180 -6.22 9.84 -5.65
C ALA A 180 -6.95 10.92 -4.85
N VAL A 181 -6.23 11.66 -3.99
CA VAL A 181 -6.78 12.77 -3.21
C VAL A 181 -7.29 13.89 -4.11
N LEU A 182 -6.52 14.26 -5.15
CA LEU A 182 -6.93 15.29 -6.12
C LEU A 182 -8.17 14.88 -6.91
N LEU A 183 -8.23 13.64 -7.39
CA LEU A 183 -9.39 13.12 -8.10
C LEU A 183 -10.61 13.06 -7.20
N ALA A 184 -10.47 12.58 -5.95
CA ALA A 184 -11.54 12.56 -4.96
C ALA A 184 -12.04 13.98 -4.66
N CYS A 185 -11.13 14.94 -4.48
CA CYS A 185 -11.47 16.36 -4.27
C CYS A 185 -12.24 16.92 -5.48
N ALA A 186 -11.75 16.71 -6.68
CA ALA A 186 -12.40 17.17 -7.92
C ALA A 186 -13.81 16.56 -8.09
N ALA A 187 -13.96 15.26 -7.86
CA ALA A 187 -15.25 14.58 -7.91
C ALA A 187 -16.21 15.18 -6.87
N MET A 188 -15.77 15.34 -5.62
CA MET A 188 -16.61 15.95 -4.59
C MET A 188 -16.97 17.40 -4.91
N MET A 189 -16.06 18.20 -5.50
CA MET A 189 -16.36 19.56 -5.94
C MET A 189 -17.43 19.61 -7.02
N LEU A 190 -17.49 18.60 -7.88
CA LEU A 190 -18.51 18.51 -8.92
C LEU A 190 -19.88 18.05 -8.39
N PHE A 191 -19.87 17.10 -7.44
CA PHE A 191 -21.09 16.44 -6.99
C PHE A 191 -21.70 17.02 -5.70
N LEU A 192 -20.90 17.67 -4.85
CA LEU A 192 -21.40 18.37 -3.66
C LEU A 192 -21.75 19.82 -3.97
N ASP A 193 -22.48 20.45 -3.06
CA ASP A 193 -23.03 21.79 -3.19
C ASP A 193 -22.12 22.90 -2.62
N GLY A 194 -20.79 22.66 -2.51
CA GLY A 194 -19.87 23.65 -1.97
C GLY A 194 -18.40 23.37 -2.28
N TRP A 195 -17.65 24.42 -2.66
CA TRP A 195 -16.22 24.32 -3.01
C TRP A 195 -15.31 23.99 -1.82
N LEU A 196 -15.67 24.40 -0.61
CA LEU A 196 -14.89 24.19 0.60
C LEU A 196 -15.20 22.85 1.29
N VAL A 197 -16.34 22.25 1.00
CA VAL A 197 -16.81 20.99 1.62
C VAL A 197 -15.82 19.85 1.44
N PRO A 198 -15.29 19.59 0.23
CA PRO A 198 -14.31 18.52 0.01
C PRO A 198 -13.04 18.70 0.83
N LEU A 199 -12.57 19.95 1.01
CA LEU A 199 -11.34 20.21 1.79
C LEU A 199 -11.53 19.90 3.28
N VAL A 200 -12.71 20.20 3.83
CA VAL A 200 -13.04 19.84 5.22
C VAL A 200 -13.15 18.33 5.40
N PHE A 201 -13.73 17.63 4.42
CA PHE A 201 -13.80 16.17 4.43
C PHE A 201 -12.41 15.55 4.36
N LEU A 202 -11.60 15.96 3.39
CA LEU A 202 -10.23 15.46 3.23
C LEU A 202 -9.37 15.74 4.46
N ALA A 203 -9.55 16.90 5.12
CA ALA A 203 -8.85 17.19 6.37
C ALA A 203 -9.27 16.21 7.49
N SER A 204 -10.58 15.93 7.64
CA SER A 204 -11.05 14.95 8.62
C SER A 204 -10.56 13.55 8.33
N ILE A 205 -10.68 13.11 7.07
CA ILE A 205 -10.27 11.77 6.64
C ILE A 205 -8.75 11.62 6.76
N GLY A 206 -7.99 12.63 6.32
CA GLY A 206 -6.54 12.65 6.42
C GLY A 206 -6.02 12.50 7.86
N MET A 207 -6.65 13.19 8.83
CA MET A 207 -6.33 12.99 10.24
C MET A 207 -6.55 11.53 10.68
N MET A 208 -7.64 10.91 10.24
CA MET A 208 -7.92 9.50 10.59
C MET A 208 -6.95 8.53 9.90
N ILE A 209 -6.55 8.80 8.66
CA ILE A 209 -5.53 8.01 7.95
C ILE A 209 -4.20 8.08 8.69
N VAL A 210 -3.74 9.28 9.08
CA VAL A 210 -2.50 9.44 9.85
C VAL A 210 -2.56 8.71 11.18
N ILE A 211 -3.69 8.75 11.89
CA ILE A 211 -3.87 8.00 13.14
C ILE A 211 -3.86 6.50 12.88
N ASN A 212 -4.46 6.03 11.79
CA ASN A 212 -4.43 4.61 11.41
C ASN A 212 -3.01 4.15 11.11
N LEU A 213 -2.28 4.86 10.26
CA LEU A 213 -0.90 4.51 9.90
C LEU A 213 0.04 4.58 11.11
N GLY A 214 -0.06 5.64 11.92
CA GLY A 214 0.80 5.80 13.08
C GLY A 214 0.56 4.79 14.20
N SER A 215 -0.68 4.32 14.37
CA SER A 215 -0.99 3.28 15.34
C SER A 215 -0.49 1.88 14.96
N ASN A 216 0.03 1.69 13.75
CA ASN A 216 0.69 0.45 13.34
C ASN A 216 2.02 0.23 14.07
N TYR A 217 2.63 1.28 14.61
CA TYR A 217 3.81 1.18 15.47
C TYR A 217 3.67 0.13 16.59
N PHE A 218 2.44 -0.03 17.13
CA PHE A 218 2.16 -1.04 18.16
C PHE A 218 2.15 -2.49 17.64
N PHE A 219 2.12 -2.69 16.33
CA PHE A 219 2.23 -4.01 15.69
C PHE A 219 3.67 -4.37 15.32
N GLY A 220 4.61 -3.42 15.42
CA GLY A 220 6.01 -3.56 15.07
C GLY A 220 6.27 -3.31 13.60
N GLU A 221 5.69 -4.09 12.72
CA GLU A 221 5.84 -3.95 11.27
C GLU A 221 4.52 -4.15 10.53
N ILE A 222 4.45 -3.66 9.31
CA ILE A 222 3.36 -3.90 8.35
C ILE A 222 3.91 -4.14 6.96
N SER A 223 3.17 -4.88 6.13
CA SER A 223 3.51 -5.05 4.72
C SER A 223 3.45 -3.74 3.95
N TYR A 224 4.34 -3.57 2.96
CA TYR A 224 4.28 -2.48 1.99
C TYR A 224 2.93 -2.45 1.25
N ILE A 225 2.34 -3.60 0.94
CA ILE A 225 1.02 -3.71 0.32
C ILE A 225 -0.05 -3.11 1.25
N THR A 226 -0.01 -3.47 2.53
CA THR A 226 -0.93 -2.94 3.55
C THR A 226 -0.78 -1.43 3.68
N LYS A 227 0.45 -0.92 3.72
CA LYS A 227 0.73 0.51 3.79
C LYS A 227 0.13 1.26 2.59
N ALA A 228 0.44 0.82 1.37
CA ALA A 228 -0.02 1.46 0.14
C ALA A 228 -1.56 1.46 0.02
N LEU A 229 -2.19 0.32 0.31
CA LEU A 229 -3.65 0.18 0.18
C LEU A 229 -4.42 0.88 1.29
N SER A 230 -3.89 0.93 2.52
CA SER A 230 -4.63 1.42 3.70
C SER A 230 -5.08 2.87 3.54
N ALA A 231 -4.23 3.75 3.02
CA ALA A 231 -4.55 5.16 2.84
C ALA A 231 -5.67 5.35 1.80
N VAL A 232 -5.55 4.71 0.64
CA VAL A 232 -6.50 4.87 -0.48
C VAL A 232 -7.84 4.23 -0.17
N LEU A 233 -7.85 3.01 0.38
CA LEU A 233 -9.09 2.31 0.73
C LEU A 233 -9.81 3.00 1.89
N GLN A 234 -9.08 3.46 2.91
CA GLN A 234 -9.69 4.22 4.00
C GLN A 234 -10.29 5.53 3.51
N LEU A 235 -9.61 6.26 2.59
CA LEU A 235 -10.15 7.45 1.94
C LEU A 235 -11.47 7.14 1.26
N ALA A 236 -11.52 6.10 0.42
CA ALA A 236 -12.71 5.73 -0.35
C ALA A 236 -13.89 5.37 0.56
N VAL A 237 -13.68 4.48 1.55
CA VAL A 237 -14.76 4.02 2.46
C VAL A 237 -15.26 5.15 3.35
N THR A 238 -14.36 5.98 3.89
CA THR A 238 -14.75 7.05 4.83
C THR A 238 -15.41 8.23 4.13
N MET A 239 -15.11 8.45 2.85
CA MET A 239 -15.70 9.51 2.05
C MET A 239 -17.22 9.35 1.92
N ASP A 240 -17.70 8.14 1.69
CA ASP A 240 -19.13 7.87 1.58
C ASP A 240 -19.89 8.22 2.87
N TYR A 241 -19.33 7.88 4.03
CA TYR A 241 -19.91 8.24 5.32
C TYR A 241 -19.97 9.75 5.53
N SER A 242 -18.95 10.46 5.06
CA SER A 242 -18.88 11.93 5.13
C SER A 242 -19.94 12.59 4.27
N ILE A 243 -20.18 12.06 3.07
CA ILE A 243 -21.23 12.53 2.16
C ILE A 243 -22.61 12.33 2.77
N PHE A 244 -22.89 11.17 3.37
CA PHE A 244 -24.18 10.90 4.05
C PHE A 244 -24.44 11.90 5.18
N LEU A 245 -23.44 12.16 6.03
CA LEU A 245 -23.56 13.12 7.11
C LEU A 245 -23.84 14.54 6.58
N TRP A 246 -23.13 14.96 5.52
CA TRP A 246 -23.33 16.28 4.92
C TRP A 246 -24.73 16.47 4.35
N HIS A 247 -25.25 15.47 3.64
CA HIS A 247 -26.61 15.52 3.10
C HIS A 247 -27.65 15.61 4.21
N SER A 248 -27.53 14.74 5.23
CA SER A 248 -28.42 14.80 6.40
C SER A 248 -28.32 16.15 7.12
N TYR A 249 -27.10 16.70 7.30
CA TYR A 249 -26.93 18.01 7.90
C TYR A 249 -27.63 19.14 7.11
N ASN A 250 -27.49 19.13 5.79
CA ASN A 250 -28.19 20.11 4.93
C ASN A 250 -29.72 19.98 5.03
N GLU A 251 -30.26 18.78 5.09
CA GLU A 251 -31.69 18.55 5.28
C GLU A 251 -32.18 19.00 6.66
N GLN A 252 -31.42 18.68 7.73
CA GLN A 252 -31.80 19.09 9.08
C GLN A 252 -31.72 20.61 9.27
N ARG A 253 -30.80 21.30 8.59
CA ARG A 253 -30.74 22.78 8.61
C ARG A 253 -31.99 23.48 8.08
N LEU A 254 -32.78 22.80 7.30
CA LEU A 254 -34.08 23.34 6.84
C LEU A 254 -35.19 23.21 7.91
N LYS A 255 -34.97 22.38 8.94
CA LYS A 255 -35.91 22.07 10.01
C LYS A 255 -35.58 22.73 11.36
N TYR A 256 -34.30 23.09 11.57
CA TYR A 256 -33.82 23.67 12.81
C TYR A 256 -33.16 25.04 12.58
N ASP A 257 -33.47 26.00 13.46
CA ASP A 257 -32.89 27.35 13.41
C ASP A 257 -31.42 27.38 13.89
N ASP A 258 -31.05 26.55 14.88
CA ASP A 258 -29.67 26.46 15.36
C ASP A 258 -28.90 25.34 14.62
N ASN A 259 -27.77 25.70 14.04
CA ASN A 259 -26.86 24.77 13.36
C ASN A 259 -26.37 23.62 14.24
N LYS A 260 -26.30 23.84 15.56
CA LYS A 260 -25.90 22.79 16.51
C LYS A 260 -26.97 21.74 16.68
N ASP A 261 -28.23 22.15 16.77
CA ASP A 261 -29.37 21.22 16.87
C ASP A 261 -29.54 20.46 15.55
N ALA A 262 -29.40 21.15 14.41
CA ALA A 262 -29.39 20.54 13.09
C ALA A 262 -28.29 19.46 12.97
N MET A 263 -27.05 19.76 13.41
CA MET A 263 -25.95 18.80 13.38
C MET A 263 -26.18 17.63 14.35
N ALA A 264 -26.73 17.88 15.53
CA ALA A 264 -27.05 16.82 16.48
C ALA A 264 -28.11 15.85 15.93
N ALA A 265 -29.10 16.38 15.20
CA ALA A 265 -30.12 15.59 14.52
C ALA A 265 -29.52 14.78 13.36
N ALA A 266 -28.65 15.40 12.54
CA ALA A 266 -27.95 14.75 11.44
C ALA A 266 -27.10 13.58 11.92
N ILE A 267 -26.29 13.75 12.96
CA ILE A 267 -25.50 12.67 13.55
C ILE A 267 -26.41 11.54 14.00
N SER A 268 -27.53 11.84 14.67
CA SER A 268 -28.44 10.81 15.17
C SER A 268 -29.12 10.02 14.06
N GLU A 269 -29.44 10.66 12.94
CA GLU A 269 -30.07 10.05 11.78
C GLU A 269 -29.09 9.16 10.99
N THR A 270 -27.86 9.63 10.79
CA THR A 270 -26.85 8.92 9.98
C THR A 270 -26.14 7.83 10.75
N LEU A 271 -26.04 7.93 12.07
CA LEU A 271 -25.26 7.02 12.92
C LEU A 271 -25.62 5.54 12.72
N THR A 272 -26.91 5.22 12.67
CA THR A 272 -27.37 3.83 12.49
C THR A 272 -26.97 3.27 11.14
N SER A 273 -27.11 4.06 10.08
CA SER A 273 -26.77 3.63 8.72
C SER A 273 -25.25 3.49 8.54
N VAL A 274 -24.47 4.43 9.09
CA VAL A 274 -23.00 4.39 9.05
C VAL A 274 -22.45 3.21 9.83
N ILE A 275 -22.95 2.96 11.05
CA ILE A 275 -22.55 1.79 11.85
C ILE A 275 -22.96 0.50 11.14
N GLY A 276 -24.19 0.40 10.64
CA GLY A 276 -24.65 -0.80 9.94
C GLY A 276 -23.79 -1.16 8.73
N SER A 277 -23.45 -0.18 7.90
CA SER A 277 -22.55 -0.36 6.75
C SER A 277 -21.13 -0.70 7.18
N SER A 278 -20.59 0.00 8.18
CA SER A 278 -19.22 -0.21 8.63
C SER A 278 -19.01 -1.58 9.29
N VAL A 279 -19.98 -2.10 10.03
CA VAL A 279 -19.90 -3.45 10.63
C VAL A 279 -19.69 -4.52 9.58
N THR A 280 -20.40 -4.44 8.45
CA THR A 280 -20.21 -5.41 7.34
C THR A 280 -18.83 -5.30 6.72
N THR A 281 -18.31 -4.09 6.54
CA THR A 281 -16.97 -3.84 6.00
C THR A 281 -15.89 -4.33 6.97
N VAL A 282 -16.03 -4.02 8.26
CA VAL A 282 -15.11 -4.50 9.31
C VAL A 282 -15.13 -6.03 9.40
N ALA A 283 -16.30 -6.65 9.32
CA ALA A 283 -16.42 -8.10 9.32
C ALA A 283 -15.73 -8.74 8.10
N GLY A 284 -15.83 -8.12 6.92
CA GLY A 284 -15.12 -8.55 5.72
C GLY A 284 -13.61 -8.51 5.90
N PHE A 285 -13.06 -7.41 6.41
CA PHE A 285 -11.62 -7.32 6.71
C PHE A 285 -11.19 -8.24 7.85
N ALA A 286 -12.00 -8.38 8.90
CA ALA A 286 -11.72 -9.30 9.99
C ALA A 286 -11.67 -10.77 9.53
N ALA A 287 -12.43 -11.15 8.49
CA ALA A 287 -12.36 -12.49 7.93
C ALA A 287 -10.98 -12.80 7.32
N LEU A 288 -10.25 -11.79 6.79
CA LEU A 288 -8.89 -11.96 6.28
C LEU A 288 -7.90 -12.37 7.39
N CYS A 289 -8.19 -12.01 8.65
CA CYS A 289 -7.32 -12.36 9.78
C CYS A 289 -7.27 -13.89 10.05
N PHE A 290 -8.16 -14.67 9.46
CA PHE A 290 -8.18 -16.12 9.58
C PHE A 290 -7.45 -16.86 8.45
N MET A 291 -6.83 -16.11 7.53
CA MET A 291 -6.01 -16.69 6.46
C MET A 291 -4.71 -17.27 7.05
N THR A 292 -4.27 -18.40 6.50
CA THR A 292 -2.95 -18.98 6.82
C THR A 292 -1.80 -18.12 6.26
N PHE A 293 -2.01 -17.46 5.13
CA PHE A 293 -1.11 -16.45 4.60
C PHE A 293 -1.22 -15.17 5.44
N THR A 294 -0.19 -14.89 6.25
CA THR A 294 -0.26 -13.87 7.30
C THR A 294 -0.38 -12.44 6.77
N LEU A 295 -0.07 -12.19 5.49
CA LEU A 295 -0.39 -10.93 4.81
C LEU A 295 -1.89 -10.59 4.89
N GLY A 296 -2.76 -11.61 4.80
CA GLY A 296 -4.21 -11.41 4.99
C GLY A 296 -4.54 -10.88 6.39
N ARG A 297 -3.86 -11.39 7.43
CA ARG A 297 -4.01 -10.91 8.81
C ARG A 297 -3.55 -9.46 8.96
N ASP A 298 -2.39 -9.12 8.41
CA ASP A 298 -1.84 -7.78 8.44
C ASP A 298 -2.79 -6.78 7.76
N LEU A 299 -3.17 -7.05 6.52
CA LEU A 299 -4.12 -6.23 5.77
C LEU A 299 -5.48 -6.13 6.50
N GLY A 300 -6.00 -7.27 6.99
CA GLY A 300 -7.28 -7.36 7.67
C GLY A 300 -7.34 -6.49 8.92
N LEU A 301 -6.33 -6.54 9.78
CA LEU A 301 -6.25 -5.75 11.00
C LEU A 301 -6.15 -4.25 10.73
N VAL A 302 -5.23 -3.85 9.84
CA VAL A 302 -5.00 -2.43 9.53
C VAL A 302 -6.21 -1.81 8.85
N MET A 303 -6.87 -2.56 7.94
CA MET A 303 -8.06 -2.08 7.24
C MET A 303 -9.28 -2.03 8.14
N ALA A 304 -9.54 -3.06 8.96
CA ALA A 304 -10.65 -3.05 9.93
C ALA A 304 -10.52 -1.88 10.91
N LYS A 305 -9.31 -1.66 11.45
CA LYS A 305 -8.98 -0.52 12.31
C LYS A 305 -9.20 0.81 11.57
N GLY A 306 -8.76 0.91 10.32
CA GLY A 306 -8.94 2.09 9.47
C GLY A 306 -10.42 2.45 9.30
N VAL A 307 -11.29 1.47 9.04
CA VAL A 307 -12.74 1.67 8.92
C VAL A 307 -13.34 2.15 10.25
N ILE A 308 -12.96 1.53 11.37
CA ILE A 308 -13.43 1.94 12.71
C ILE A 308 -13.02 3.39 13.01
N LEU A 309 -11.77 3.76 12.75
CA LEU A 309 -11.29 5.13 12.92
C LEU A 309 -12.00 6.10 11.98
N GLY A 310 -12.27 5.69 10.74
CA GLY A 310 -13.04 6.44 9.76
C GLY A 310 -14.46 6.76 10.26
N VAL A 311 -15.16 5.77 10.83
CA VAL A 311 -16.48 5.96 11.43
C VAL A 311 -16.41 6.91 12.62
N ILE A 312 -15.45 6.72 13.53
CA ILE A 312 -15.25 7.63 14.67
C ILE A 312 -14.99 9.06 14.17
N GLY A 313 -14.13 9.23 13.18
CA GLY A 313 -13.87 10.52 12.55
C GLY A 313 -15.12 11.14 11.92
N CYS A 314 -15.91 10.36 11.20
CA CYS A 314 -17.14 10.81 10.56
C CYS A 314 -18.19 11.30 11.58
N VAL A 315 -18.34 10.63 12.72
CA VAL A 315 -19.37 11.01 13.71
C VAL A 315 -18.89 11.95 14.81
N THR A 316 -17.58 12.25 14.87
CA THR A 316 -17.00 13.14 15.91
C THR A 316 -16.21 14.30 15.31
N VAL A 317 -15.17 14.02 14.54
CA VAL A 317 -14.22 15.03 14.02
C VAL A 317 -14.86 15.83 12.89
N LEU A 318 -15.49 15.16 11.94
CA LEU A 318 -16.11 15.83 10.80
C LEU A 318 -17.26 16.78 11.22
N PRO A 319 -18.21 16.40 12.09
CA PRO A 319 -19.21 17.33 12.61
C PRO A 319 -18.61 18.54 13.32
N ALA A 320 -17.52 18.32 14.09
CA ALA A 320 -16.83 19.40 14.77
C ALA A 320 -16.20 20.39 13.78
N LEU A 321 -15.54 19.90 12.73
CA LEU A 321 -14.99 20.72 11.66
C LEU A 321 -16.07 21.48 10.88
N ILE A 322 -17.16 20.79 10.48
CA ILE A 322 -18.27 21.44 9.79
C ILE A 322 -18.84 22.59 10.61
N LEU A 323 -19.05 22.40 11.92
CA LEU A 323 -19.58 23.46 12.79
C LEU A 323 -18.62 24.62 13.01
N ILE A 324 -17.29 24.37 13.02
CA ILE A 324 -16.27 25.41 13.12
C ILE A 324 -16.21 26.22 11.82
N PHE A 325 -16.27 25.54 10.70
CA PHE A 325 -16.18 26.16 9.37
C PHE A 325 -17.56 26.42 8.72
N ASP A 326 -18.66 26.38 9.49
CA ASP A 326 -20.02 26.53 8.92
C ASP A 326 -20.19 27.83 8.11
N LYS A 327 -19.74 28.96 8.62
CA LYS A 327 -19.85 30.25 7.91
C LYS A 327 -19.12 30.25 6.56
N PRO A 328 -17.82 29.85 6.46
CA PRO A 328 -17.14 29.71 5.16
C PRO A 328 -17.79 28.69 4.23
N LEU A 329 -18.23 27.55 4.77
CA LEU A 329 -18.89 26.50 3.98
C LEU A 329 -20.16 27.02 3.31
N GLN A 330 -20.99 27.78 4.02
CA GLN A 330 -22.21 28.37 3.45
C GLN A 330 -21.92 29.46 2.41
N LYS A 331 -20.82 30.22 2.56
CA LYS A 331 -20.44 31.26 1.59
C LYS A 331 -19.93 30.68 0.27
N THR A 332 -19.38 29.46 0.30
CA THR A 332 -18.82 28.79 -0.88
C THR A 332 -19.81 27.83 -1.55
N LYS A 333 -21.10 27.85 -1.15
CA LYS A 333 -22.13 27.04 -1.78
C LYS A 333 -22.33 27.41 -3.24
N HIS A 334 -22.46 26.40 -4.07
CA HIS A 334 -22.86 26.50 -5.47
C HIS A 334 -23.99 25.52 -5.77
N ARG A 335 -24.65 25.69 -6.91
CA ARG A 335 -25.68 24.77 -7.34
C ARG A 335 -25.04 23.44 -7.75
N SER A 336 -25.49 22.32 -7.17
CA SER A 336 -25.10 20.98 -7.60
C SER A 336 -25.33 20.79 -9.10
N ILE A 337 -24.36 20.18 -9.76
CA ILE A 337 -24.42 19.85 -11.19
C ILE A 337 -25.36 18.66 -11.43
N ILE A 338 -25.63 17.85 -10.38
CA ILE A 338 -26.48 16.68 -10.48
C ILE A 338 -27.96 17.18 -10.66
N PRO A 339 -28.60 16.86 -11.79
CA PRO A 339 -30.00 17.19 -11.97
C PRO A 339 -30.89 16.35 -11.05
N ASP A 340 -32.12 16.79 -10.83
CA ASP A 340 -33.13 16.00 -10.11
C ASP A 340 -33.38 14.67 -10.83
N MET A 341 -32.94 13.58 -10.21
CA MET A 341 -32.98 12.22 -10.80
C MET A 341 -34.31 11.52 -10.58
N LYS A 342 -35.34 12.18 -9.98
CA LYS A 342 -36.66 11.55 -9.70
C LYS A 342 -37.29 10.94 -10.93
N GLY A 343 -37.29 11.68 -12.07
CA GLY A 343 -37.81 11.19 -13.32
C GLY A 343 -37.05 10.01 -13.92
N PHE A 344 -35.74 9.97 -13.74
CA PHE A 344 -34.87 8.87 -14.18
C PHE A 344 -35.07 7.64 -13.29
N ALA A 345 -35.10 7.80 -11.97
CA ALA A 345 -35.37 6.72 -11.03
C ALA A 345 -36.76 6.06 -11.31
N ALA A 346 -37.78 6.84 -11.56
CA ALA A 346 -39.09 6.29 -11.93
C ALA A 346 -39.08 5.46 -13.24
N LYS A 347 -38.27 5.86 -14.23
CA LYS A 347 -38.06 5.05 -15.46
C LYS A 347 -37.37 3.74 -15.17
N ILE A 348 -36.28 3.75 -14.36
CA ILE A 348 -35.55 2.54 -13.97
C ILE A 348 -36.48 1.56 -13.25
N VAL A 349 -37.25 2.05 -12.26
CA VAL A 349 -38.23 1.21 -11.54
C VAL A 349 -39.29 0.60 -12.50
N LYS A 350 -39.67 1.30 -13.54
CA LYS A 350 -40.62 0.77 -14.52
C LYS A 350 -40.05 -0.35 -15.40
N VAL A 351 -38.74 -0.29 -15.70
CA VAL A 351 -38.06 -1.28 -16.56
C VAL A 351 -37.21 -2.26 -15.77
N PHE A 352 -37.40 -2.38 -14.44
CA PHE A 352 -36.57 -3.27 -13.59
C PHE A 352 -36.51 -4.73 -14.06
N PRO A 353 -37.58 -5.35 -14.69
CA PRO A 353 -37.46 -6.74 -15.14
C PRO A 353 -36.43 -6.91 -16.26
N ALA A 354 -36.24 -5.89 -17.12
CA ALA A 354 -35.20 -5.92 -18.15
C ALA A 354 -33.81 -5.97 -17.55
N PHE A 355 -33.56 -5.21 -16.47
CA PHE A 355 -32.28 -5.27 -15.76
C PHE A 355 -32.04 -6.66 -15.14
N LEU A 356 -33.05 -7.28 -14.53
CA LEU A 356 -32.92 -8.65 -14.00
C LEU A 356 -32.54 -9.65 -15.09
N ILE A 357 -33.15 -9.55 -16.27
CA ILE A 357 -32.81 -10.42 -17.42
C ILE A 357 -31.38 -10.17 -17.89
N ILE A 358 -30.94 -8.91 -18.01
CA ILE A 358 -29.59 -8.55 -18.40
C ILE A 358 -28.57 -9.12 -17.41
N PHE A 359 -28.78 -8.94 -16.10
CA PHE A 359 -27.89 -9.48 -15.08
C PHE A 359 -27.85 -11.00 -15.11
N ALA A 360 -29.00 -11.67 -15.27
CA ALA A 360 -29.05 -13.13 -15.40
C ALA A 360 -28.29 -13.64 -16.63
N LEU A 361 -28.33 -12.91 -17.75
CA LEU A 361 -27.57 -13.24 -18.97
C LEU A 361 -26.06 -12.97 -18.83
N LEU A 362 -25.66 -12.05 -17.95
CA LEU A 362 -24.22 -11.76 -17.70
C LEU A 362 -23.56 -12.76 -16.75
N ILE A 363 -24.31 -13.50 -15.91
CA ILE A 363 -23.76 -14.49 -14.98
C ILE A 363 -22.99 -15.62 -15.70
N PRO A 364 -23.51 -16.27 -16.75
CA PRO A 364 -22.79 -17.36 -17.41
C PRO A 364 -21.42 -16.93 -18.01
N PRO A 365 -21.31 -15.83 -18.79
CA PRO A 365 -20.02 -15.38 -19.30
C PRO A 365 -19.06 -14.91 -18.17
N ALA A 366 -19.58 -14.30 -17.11
CA ALA A 366 -18.77 -13.93 -15.95
C ALA A 366 -18.23 -15.16 -15.21
N TYR A 367 -19.06 -16.21 -15.02
CA TYR A 367 -18.63 -17.46 -14.43
C TYR A 367 -17.60 -18.19 -15.31
N TYR A 368 -17.81 -18.17 -16.64
CA TYR A 368 -16.81 -18.73 -17.57
C TYR A 368 -15.46 -18.02 -17.47
N GLY A 369 -15.46 -16.68 -17.46
CA GLY A 369 -14.24 -15.88 -17.25
C GLY A 369 -13.57 -16.22 -15.92
N TYR A 370 -14.35 -16.28 -14.82
CA TYR A 370 -13.83 -16.65 -13.50
C TYR A 370 -13.20 -18.05 -13.48
N SER A 371 -13.83 -19.04 -14.12
CA SER A 371 -13.28 -20.40 -14.16
C SER A 371 -11.96 -20.51 -14.93
N LYS A 372 -11.73 -19.60 -15.90
CA LYS A 372 -10.48 -19.53 -16.67
C LYS A 372 -9.33 -18.84 -15.95
N THR A 373 -9.63 -18.06 -14.92
CA THR A 373 -8.61 -17.31 -14.17
C THR A 373 -7.54 -18.24 -13.58
N ASN A 374 -7.92 -19.41 -13.10
CA ASN A 374 -6.99 -20.39 -12.52
C ASN A 374 -5.98 -20.95 -13.55
N ASP A 375 -6.35 -20.98 -14.84
CA ASP A 375 -5.52 -21.57 -15.89
C ASP A 375 -4.63 -20.51 -16.59
N GLU A 376 -5.03 -19.23 -16.53
CA GLU A 376 -4.46 -18.17 -17.38
C GLU A 376 -3.81 -17.02 -16.55
N VAL A 377 -3.95 -17.02 -15.22
CA VAL A 377 -3.32 -16.00 -14.36
C VAL A 377 -2.02 -16.55 -13.77
N TYR A 378 -0.93 -15.89 -14.08
CA TYR A 378 0.40 -16.20 -13.56
C TYR A 378 0.73 -15.25 -12.41
N TYR A 379 1.25 -15.80 -11.31
CA TYR A 379 1.72 -15.05 -10.15
C TYR A 379 3.25 -14.89 -10.23
N ASP A 380 3.70 -13.90 -11.00
CA ASP A 380 5.12 -13.60 -11.18
C ASP A 380 5.39 -12.15 -10.76
N MET A 381 6.12 -11.98 -9.66
CA MET A 381 6.48 -10.66 -9.14
C MET A 381 7.40 -9.90 -10.08
N GLY A 382 8.25 -10.59 -10.85
CA GLY A 382 9.15 -9.97 -11.82
C GLY A 382 8.40 -9.21 -12.93
N GLN A 383 7.18 -9.66 -13.27
CA GLN A 383 6.33 -8.97 -14.25
C GLN A 383 5.67 -7.68 -13.71
N CYS A 384 5.67 -7.50 -12.39
CA CYS A 384 5.14 -6.29 -11.77
C CYS A 384 6.14 -5.12 -11.79
N LEU A 385 7.42 -5.40 -12.08
CA LEU A 385 8.44 -4.36 -12.21
C LEU A 385 8.44 -3.76 -13.61
N PRO A 386 8.81 -2.46 -13.75
CA PRO A 386 8.98 -1.83 -15.05
C PRO A 386 9.96 -2.64 -15.91
N GLN A 387 9.53 -3.01 -17.11
CA GLN A 387 10.36 -3.78 -18.05
C GLN A 387 11.25 -2.90 -18.93
N ASP A 388 11.18 -1.58 -18.78
CA ASP A 388 12.00 -0.64 -19.51
C ASP A 388 13.44 -0.63 -18.99
N ILE A 389 14.34 -1.10 -19.81
CA ILE A 389 15.79 -1.11 -19.53
C ILE A 389 16.30 0.31 -19.19
N GLU A 390 15.72 1.37 -19.77
CA GLU A 390 16.05 2.76 -19.42
C GLU A 390 15.69 3.14 -18.00
N TYR A 391 14.62 2.61 -17.45
CA TYR A 391 14.23 2.84 -16.06
C TYR A 391 15.21 2.19 -15.07
N VAL A 392 15.61 0.95 -15.33
CA VAL A 392 16.61 0.23 -14.54
C VAL A 392 17.97 0.94 -14.58
N ILE A 393 18.40 1.41 -15.76
CA ILE A 393 19.65 2.15 -15.94
C ILE A 393 19.58 3.56 -15.32
N ALA A 394 18.45 4.25 -15.37
CA ALA A 394 18.30 5.60 -14.80
C ALA A 394 18.33 5.60 -13.27
N ASN A 395 17.85 4.54 -12.62
CA ASN A 395 17.79 4.40 -11.16
C ASN A 395 18.99 3.66 -10.55
N SER A 396 19.86 3.08 -11.38
CA SER A 396 21.16 2.51 -10.98
C SER A 396 22.28 3.55 -10.95
N LYS A 397 21.95 4.85 -10.85
CA LYS A 397 22.92 5.95 -10.73
C LYS A 397 22.97 6.53 -9.34
#